data_ae7793070eb36723a8ad475461650c5c
#
_entry.id   ae7793070eb36723a8ad475461650c5c
#
_cell.length_a   1.000
_cell.length_b   1.000
_cell.length_c   1.000
_cell.angle_alpha   90.00
_cell.angle_beta   90.00
_cell.angle_gamma   90.00
#
_symmetry.space_group_name_H-M   'P 1'
#
loop_
_entity.id
_entity.type
_entity.pdbx_description
1 polymer ?
#
loop_
_entity_poly.entity_id
_entity_poly.type
_entity_poly.pdbx_seq_one_letter_code
_entity_poly.pdbx_strand_id
1 'polypeptide(L)'
;MKRVSIITVNFNQPQVTEALLSSIAACAPAADTEVIVVDNGSSTDPTPRWTEAYPGVTFIRSATNLGFAGGNNLGIRAAKGDYLFLVNNDTEFTPGLVETLADTLDTHPSTAMVSPKIHYYSEPGIIQYAGFTPMNYYTCRNRCIGQFEQDKGQYDATSGTTAFAHGAAMMVRSAAIAKAGLMAENFFLYYEEMDWCERFRKAGYAIEVNMQALIYHKESVSVGRSSLLKEYFMNRNRILFIRRNGSLLQRFVFWIYFLLVVAPRNILFYRRSRQKGFATVLWKAIRWNITHTVDSKDTGWPVKR
;
A
#
# COMPACT_ATOMS: atom_id res chain seq x y z
N MET A 1 2.60 21.48 -16.45
CA MET A 1 2.19 20.32 -15.62
C MET A 1 3.45 19.79 -14.95
N LYS A 2 3.41 19.43 -13.68
CA LYS A 2 4.57 18.88 -12.96
C LYS A 2 4.86 17.47 -13.44
N ARG A 3 6.14 17.06 -13.32
CA ARG A 3 6.59 15.73 -13.71
C ARG A 3 6.07 14.67 -12.75
N VAL A 4 5.62 13.52 -13.27
CA VAL A 4 5.12 12.39 -12.49
C VAL A 4 6.01 11.17 -12.70
N SER A 5 6.49 10.55 -11.62
CA SER A 5 7.13 9.24 -11.65
C SER A 5 6.13 8.17 -11.25
N ILE A 6 5.77 7.29 -12.19
CA ILE A 6 4.93 6.13 -11.92
C ILE A 6 5.85 5.00 -11.44
N ILE A 7 5.62 4.50 -10.22
CA ILE A 7 6.47 3.52 -9.56
C ILE A 7 5.66 2.26 -9.28
N THR A 8 6.16 1.12 -9.73
CA THR A 8 5.54 -0.18 -9.44
C THR A 8 6.59 -1.21 -9.00
N VAL A 9 6.14 -2.18 -8.20
CA VAL A 9 7.01 -3.24 -7.66
C VAL A 9 6.54 -4.59 -8.17
N ASN A 10 7.44 -5.31 -8.84
CA ASN A 10 7.24 -6.70 -9.25
C ASN A 10 7.87 -7.67 -8.25
N PHE A 11 7.19 -8.77 -7.96
CA PHE A 11 7.78 -9.92 -7.29
C PHE A 11 7.19 -11.23 -7.84
N ASN A 12 7.99 -11.95 -8.64
CA ASN A 12 7.61 -13.22 -9.28
C ASN A 12 6.35 -13.20 -10.16
N GLN A 13 5.99 -12.02 -10.72
CA GLN A 13 4.77 -11.86 -11.53
C GLN A 13 5.04 -10.99 -12.77
N PRO A 14 5.98 -11.36 -13.65
CA PRO A 14 6.36 -10.51 -14.77
C PRO A 14 5.21 -10.23 -15.73
N GLN A 15 4.31 -11.22 -16.00
CA GLN A 15 3.18 -11.02 -16.91
C GLN A 15 2.15 -10.00 -16.38
N VAL A 16 1.96 -9.97 -15.06
CA VAL A 16 1.07 -9.01 -14.40
C VAL A 16 1.63 -7.60 -14.54
N THR A 17 2.94 -7.44 -14.34
CA THR A 17 3.64 -6.17 -14.52
C THR A 17 3.59 -5.70 -15.99
N GLU A 18 3.75 -6.60 -16.96
CA GLU A 18 3.64 -6.29 -18.38
C GLU A 18 2.24 -5.82 -18.77
N ALA A 19 1.19 -6.42 -18.19
CA ALA A 19 -0.18 -5.96 -18.37
C ALA A 19 -0.40 -4.54 -17.84
N LEU A 20 0.19 -4.21 -16.68
CA LEU A 20 0.18 -2.84 -16.17
C LEU A 20 0.88 -1.88 -17.12
N LEU A 21 2.09 -2.21 -17.59
CA LEU A 21 2.84 -1.35 -18.53
C LEU A 21 2.04 -1.11 -19.82
N SER A 22 1.35 -2.13 -20.32
CA SER A 22 0.48 -2.02 -21.48
C SER A 22 -0.70 -1.07 -21.21
N SER A 23 -1.31 -1.12 -20.03
CA SER A 23 -2.42 -0.23 -19.67
C SER A 23 -1.97 1.23 -19.50
N ILE A 24 -0.78 1.46 -18.95
CA ILE A 24 -0.18 2.80 -18.87
C ILE A 24 0.05 3.36 -20.28
N ALA A 25 0.65 2.57 -21.16
CA ALA A 25 0.90 2.98 -22.54
C ALA A 25 -0.40 3.27 -23.33
N ALA A 26 -1.45 2.46 -23.14
CA ALA A 26 -2.76 2.65 -23.76
C ALA A 26 -3.47 3.94 -23.30
N CYS A 27 -3.28 4.34 -22.03
CA CYS A 27 -3.84 5.58 -21.48
C CYS A 27 -3.05 6.82 -21.90
N ALA A 28 -1.80 6.66 -22.37
CA ALA A 28 -0.92 7.71 -22.87
C ALA A 28 -0.98 8.99 -22.01
N PRO A 29 -0.57 8.97 -20.72
CA PRO A 29 -0.67 10.15 -19.86
C PRO A 29 -0.05 11.38 -20.52
N ALA A 30 -0.79 12.48 -20.56
CA ALA A 30 -0.35 13.73 -21.19
C ALA A 30 0.71 14.48 -20.37
N ALA A 31 0.88 14.11 -19.10
CA ALA A 31 1.90 14.65 -18.21
C ALA A 31 3.31 14.22 -18.65
N ASP A 32 4.34 15.02 -18.33
CA ASP A 32 5.74 14.54 -18.38
C ASP A 32 5.89 13.39 -17.37
N THR A 33 5.81 12.16 -17.86
CA THR A 33 5.82 10.96 -17.05
C THR A 33 7.08 10.12 -17.28
N GLU A 34 7.63 9.57 -16.21
CA GLU A 34 8.57 8.45 -16.26
C GLU A 34 7.95 7.23 -15.57
N VAL A 35 8.31 6.03 -16.04
CA VAL A 35 7.87 4.79 -15.41
C VAL A 35 9.07 4.06 -14.83
N ILE A 36 8.97 3.65 -13.57
CA ILE A 36 10.01 2.93 -12.83
C ILE A 36 9.43 1.62 -12.34
N VAL A 37 10.01 0.51 -12.76
CA VAL A 37 9.64 -0.83 -12.30
C VAL A 37 10.76 -1.38 -11.43
N VAL A 38 10.43 -1.74 -10.20
CA VAL A 38 11.37 -2.39 -9.28
C VAL A 38 11.09 -3.89 -9.26
N ASP A 39 12.01 -4.70 -9.78
CA ASP A 39 12.00 -6.15 -9.55
C ASP A 39 12.56 -6.43 -8.16
N ASN A 40 11.68 -6.84 -7.25
CA ASN A 40 11.97 -6.95 -5.83
C ASN A 40 12.54 -8.33 -5.45
N GLY A 41 13.56 -8.78 -6.20
CA GLY A 41 14.24 -10.05 -5.94
C GLY A 41 13.47 -11.27 -6.43
N SER A 42 12.87 -11.20 -7.62
CA SER A 42 12.24 -12.35 -8.26
C SER A 42 13.23 -13.50 -8.51
N SER A 43 12.73 -14.72 -8.45
CA SER A 43 13.55 -15.94 -8.67
C SER A 43 14.16 -16.00 -10.07
N THR A 44 13.43 -15.51 -11.07
CA THR A 44 13.92 -15.33 -12.44
C THR A 44 14.03 -13.83 -12.70
N ASP A 45 15.16 -13.39 -13.28
CA ASP A 45 15.38 -11.99 -13.64
C ASP A 45 14.59 -11.60 -14.89
N PRO A 46 13.57 -10.76 -14.80
CA PRO A 46 12.83 -10.31 -15.97
C PRO A 46 13.47 -9.08 -16.64
N THR A 47 14.42 -8.40 -15.98
CA THR A 47 14.87 -7.06 -16.37
C THR A 47 15.58 -7.02 -17.73
N PRO A 48 16.39 -8.02 -18.18
CA PRO A 48 17.00 -7.97 -19.49
C PRO A 48 15.95 -7.94 -20.61
N ARG A 49 14.95 -8.83 -20.55
CA ARG A 49 13.84 -8.87 -21.52
C ARG A 49 13.00 -7.59 -21.49
N TRP A 50 12.73 -7.06 -20.32
CA TRP A 50 11.95 -5.84 -20.18
C TRP A 50 12.67 -4.60 -20.72
N THR A 51 13.98 -4.51 -20.52
CA THR A 51 14.79 -3.40 -21.05
C THR A 51 14.74 -3.34 -22.59
N GLU A 52 14.72 -4.50 -23.24
CA GLU A 52 14.56 -4.59 -24.69
C GLU A 52 13.14 -4.25 -25.14
N ALA A 53 12.11 -4.78 -24.43
CA ALA A 53 10.71 -4.62 -24.81
C ALA A 53 10.14 -3.22 -24.49
N TYR A 54 10.67 -2.54 -23.47
CA TYR A 54 10.15 -1.25 -22.96
C TYR A 54 11.28 -0.22 -22.78
N PRO A 55 11.88 0.29 -23.85
CA PRO A 55 13.09 1.16 -23.77
C PRO A 55 12.87 2.49 -23.05
N GLY A 56 11.60 2.93 -22.89
CA GLY A 56 11.21 4.15 -22.13
C GLY A 56 11.01 3.93 -20.63
N VAL A 57 11.16 2.69 -20.13
CA VAL A 57 10.92 2.33 -18.73
C VAL A 57 12.24 2.11 -18.01
N THR A 58 12.37 2.66 -16.80
CA THR A 58 13.52 2.38 -15.93
C THR A 58 13.27 1.12 -15.11
N PHE A 59 14.16 0.13 -15.22
CA PHE A 59 14.12 -1.11 -14.46
C PHE A 59 15.20 -1.13 -13.39
N ILE A 60 14.80 -1.44 -12.15
CA ILE A 60 15.71 -1.56 -11.00
C ILE A 60 15.53 -2.96 -10.43
N ARG A 61 16.62 -3.69 -10.20
CA ARG A 61 16.55 -4.99 -9.55
C ARG A 61 17.15 -4.96 -8.16
N SER A 62 16.39 -5.50 -7.18
CA SER A 62 16.89 -5.83 -5.86
C SER A 62 17.42 -7.28 -5.86
N ALA A 63 18.53 -7.53 -5.15
CA ALA A 63 19.04 -8.87 -4.94
C ALA A 63 18.11 -9.75 -4.05
N THR A 64 17.26 -9.13 -3.23
CA THR A 64 16.40 -9.81 -2.27
C THR A 64 15.03 -9.17 -2.23
N ASN A 65 14.03 -9.91 -1.74
CA ASN A 65 12.70 -9.34 -1.47
C ASN A 65 12.75 -8.41 -0.24
N LEU A 66 12.58 -7.12 -0.49
CA LEU A 66 12.58 -6.06 0.52
C LEU A 66 11.17 -5.76 1.09
N GLY A 67 10.15 -6.52 0.67
CA GLY A 67 8.76 -6.24 0.96
C GLY A 67 8.22 -5.06 0.17
N PHE A 68 6.97 -4.68 0.47
CA PHE A 68 6.29 -3.60 -0.24
C PHE A 68 6.98 -2.25 0.00
N ALA A 69 7.24 -1.90 1.25
CA ALA A 69 7.87 -0.63 1.61
C ALA A 69 9.27 -0.49 1.00
N GLY A 70 10.12 -1.51 1.12
CA GLY A 70 11.49 -1.47 0.62
C GLY A 70 11.56 -1.41 -0.90
N GLY A 71 10.72 -2.18 -1.60
CA GLY A 71 10.61 -2.13 -3.06
C GLY A 71 10.19 -0.75 -3.56
N ASN A 72 9.12 -0.17 -2.98
CA ASN A 72 8.69 1.18 -3.32
C ASN A 72 9.77 2.23 -2.99
N ASN A 73 10.44 2.11 -1.87
CA ASN A 73 11.51 3.05 -1.50
C ASN A 73 12.69 3.04 -2.50
N LEU A 74 13.01 1.90 -3.13
CA LEU A 74 14.00 1.85 -4.21
C LEU A 74 13.53 2.69 -5.42
N GLY A 75 12.28 2.53 -5.84
CA GLY A 75 11.70 3.33 -6.90
C GLY A 75 11.64 4.82 -6.55
N ILE A 76 11.23 5.17 -5.34
CA ILE A 76 11.18 6.56 -4.84
C ILE A 76 12.55 7.24 -4.90
N ARG A 77 13.63 6.52 -4.53
CA ARG A 77 15.00 7.08 -4.58
C ARG A 77 15.50 7.34 -6.00
N ALA A 78 15.00 6.61 -6.99
CA ALA A 78 15.37 6.77 -8.40
C ALA A 78 14.50 7.80 -9.13
N ALA A 79 13.33 8.09 -8.60
CA ALA A 79 12.34 8.97 -9.19
C ALA A 79 12.80 10.43 -9.24
N LYS A 80 12.42 11.12 -10.34
CA LYS A 80 12.76 12.53 -10.60
C LYS A 80 11.51 13.42 -10.65
N GLY A 81 10.32 12.84 -10.46
CA GLY A 81 9.04 13.54 -10.52
C GLY A 81 8.79 14.43 -9.30
N ASP A 82 8.06 15.51 -9.53
CA ASP A 82 7.47 16.33 -8.46
C ASP A 82 6.41 15.54 -7.71
N TYR A 83 5.73 14.63 -8.41
CA TYR A 83 4.76 13.67 -7.88
C TYR A 83 5.20 12.25 -8.16
N LEU A 84 5.01 11.38 -7.17
CA LEU A 84 5.37 9.97 -7.20
C LEU A 84 4.07 9.16 -7.13
N PHE A 85 3.70 8.52 -8.23
CA PHE A 85 2.50 7.70 -8.28
C PHE A 85 2.86 6.23 -8.04
N LEU A 86 2.70 5.78 -6.79
CA LEU A 86 2.94 4.41 -6.40
C LEU A 86 1.71 3.57 -6.73
N VAL A 87 1.89 2.55 -7.55
CA VAL A 87 0.82 1.64 -7.98
C VAL A 87 1.25 0.18 -7.87
N ASN A 88 0.34 -0.68 -7.45
CA ASN A 88 0.57 -2.12 -7.50
C ASN A 88 0.66 -2.60 -8.95
N ASN A 89 1.49 -3.61 -9.19
CA ASN A 89 1.64 -4.18 -10.53
C ASN A 89 0.40 -4.90 -11.05
N ASP A 90 -0.58 -5.20 -10.18
CA ASP A 90 -1.86 -5.82 -10.52
C ASP A 90 -3.01 -4.79 -10.64
N THR A 91 -2.68 -3.55 -10.98
CA THR A 91 -3.66 -2.50 -11.32
C THR A 91 -3.79 -2.33 -12.82
N GLU A 92 -4.87 -1.64 -13.25
CA GLU A 92 -5.11 -1.27 -14.63
C GLU A 92 -5.59 0.18 -14.71
N PHE A 93 -4.91 1.00 -15.51
CA PHE A 93 -5.13 2.43 -15.64
C PHE A 93 -6.40 2.74 -16.44
N THR A 94 -6.97 3.90 -16.15
CA THR A 94 -8.01 4.52 -16.95
C THR A 94 -7.52 5.85 -17.54
N PRO A 95 -8.10 6.32 -18.67
CA PRO A 95 -7.74 7.61 -19.25
C PRO A 95 -7.92 8.77 -18.25
N GLY A 96 -6.97 9.70 -18.21
CA GLY A 96 -7.02 10.88 -17.34
C GLY A 96 -6.70 10.64 -15.87
N LEU A 97 -6.39 9.40 -15.46
CA LEU A 97 -6.08 9.05 -14.06
C LEU A 97 -4.92 9.88 -13.48
N VAL A 98 -3.81 9.93 -14.22
CA VAL A 98 -2.58 10.60 -13.76
C VAL A 98 -2.80 12.11 -13.64
N GLU A 99 -3.42 12.70 -14.66
CA GLU A 99 -3.73 14.13 -14.75
C GLU A 99 -4.64 14.56 -13.61
N THR A 100 -5.73 13.83 -13.37
CA THR A 100 -6.71 14.15 -12.32
C THR A 100 -6.08 14.13 -10.93
N LEU A 101 -5.19 13.16 -10.66
CA LEU A 101 -4.47 13.10 -9.37
C LEU A 101 -3.42 14.22 -9.25
N ALA A 102 -2.69 14.53 -10.33
CA ALA A 102 -1.70 15.59 -10.35
C ALA A 102 -2.36 16.97 -10.14
N ASP A 103 -3.48 17.23 -10.82
CA ASP A 103 -4.26 18.47 -10.68
C ASP A 103 -4.80 18.63 -9.25
N THR A 104 -5.20 17.52 -8.60
CA THR A 104 -5.60 17.55 -7.18
C THR A 104 -4.45 18.06 -6.30
N LEU A 105 -3.25 17.52 -6.50
CA LEU A 105 -2.09 17.96 -5.75
C LEU A 105 -1.66 19.40 -6.11
N ASP A 106 -1.82 19.82 -7.36
CA ASP A 106 -1.52 21.21 -7.79
C ASP A 106 -2.48 22.21 -7.13
N THR A 107 -3.77 21.89 -7.07
CA THR A 107 -4.80 22.77 -6.48
C THR A 107 -4.85 22.74 -4.97
N HIS A 108 -4.35 21.67 -4.33
CA HIS A 108 -4.33 21.50 -2.86
C HIS A 108 -2.89 21.40 -2.32
N PRO A 109 -2.17 22.53 -2.13
CA PRO A 109 -0.76 22.52 -1.70
C PRO A 109 -0.51 21.90 -0.31
N SER A 110 -1.51 21.91 0.55
CA SER A 110 -1.47 21.28 1.89
C SER A 110 -1.63 19.75 1.85
N THR A 111 -1.97 19.17 0.69
CA THR A 111 -2.14 17.72 0.51
C THR A 111 -0.83 17.09 0.09
N ALA A 112 -0.38 16.09 0.85
CA ALA A 112 0.81 15.33 0.52
C ALA A 112 0.50 14.09 -0.30
N MET A 113 -0.70 13.53 -0.20
CA MET A 113 -1.03 12.26 -0.83
C MET A 113 -2.49 12.24 -1.27
N VAL A 114 -2.74 11.72 -2.46
CA VAL A 114 -4.08 11.49 -3.00
C VAL A 114 -4.19 10.09 -3.59
N SER A 115 -5.29 9.39 -3.29
CA SER A 115 -5.64 8.13 -3.93
C SER A 115 -6.81 8.31 -4.90
N PRO A 116 -6.88 7.54 -5.98
CA PRO A 116 -8.08 7.43 -6.81
C PRO A 116 -9.17 6.62 -6.11
N LYS A 117 -10.40 6.66 -6.61
CA LYS A 117 -11.41 5.63 -6.40
C LYS A 117 -10.90 4.33 -7.04
N ILE A 118 -11.06 3.21 -6.36
CA ILE A 118 -10.58 1.91 -6.85
C ILE A 118 -11.77 0.97 -7.02
N HIS A 119 -11.85 0.33 -8.19
CA HIS A 119 -12.81 -0.74 -8.46
C HIS A 119 -12.12 -2.10 -8.50
N TYR A 120 -12.86 -3.15 -8.15
CA TYR A 120 -12.43 -4.51 -8.42
C TYR A 120 -12.39 -4.76 -9.94
N TYR A 121 -11.27 -5.29 -10.43
CA TYR A 121 -11.11 -5.61 -11.84
C TYR A 121 -12.04 -6.76 -12.29
N SER A 122 -12.16 -7.81 -11.45
CA SER A 122 -12.99 -8.99 -11.73
C SER A 122 -14.50 -8.72 -11.66
N GLU A 123 -14.90 -7.62 -11.02
CA GLU A 123 -16.30 -7.24 -10.82
C GLU A 123 -16.47 -5.75 -11.20
N PRO A 124 -16.51 -5.42 -12.50
CA PRO A 124 -16.61 -4.04 -12.96
C PRO A 124 -17.81 -3.31 -12.34
N GLY A 125 -17.54 -2.10 -11.81
CA GLY A 125 -18.56 -1.30 -11.14
C GLY A 125 -18.74 -1.62 -9.64
N ILE A 126 -18.02 -2.60 -9.08
CA ILE A 126 -17.95 -2.81 -7.63
C ILE A 126 -16.76 -2.03 -7.06
N ILE A 127 -17.06 -1.18 -6.08
CA ILE A 127 -16.05 -0.34 -5.42
C ILE A 127 -15.19 -1.23 -4.50
N GLN A 128 -13.87 -1.08 -4.60
CA GLN A 128 -12.94 -1.59 -3.62
C GLN A 128 -12.59 -0.53 -2.57
N TYR A 129 -12.46 0.74 -3.00
CA TYR A 129 -12.05 1.84 -2.14
C TYR A 129 -12.61 3.18 -2.64
N ALA A 130 -13.26 3.90 -1.73
CA ALA A 130 -13.68 5.29 -1.88
C ALA A 130 -13.29 6.12 -0.64
N GLY A 131 -12.16 5.78 0.01
CA GLY A 131 -11.66 6.41 1.22
C GLY A 131 -11.68 5.49 2.44
N PHE A 132 -11.10 5.97 3.53
CA PHE A 132 -11.09 5.29 4.83
C PHE A 132 -11.63 6.21 5.93
N THR A 133 -12.39 5.63 6.87
CA THR A 133 -12.73 6.33 8.12
C THR A 133 -11.50 6.46 9.02
N PRO A 134 -11.48 7.43 9.98
CA PRO A 134 -10.42 7.54 10.97
C PRO A 134 -10.17 6.23 11.73
N MET A 135 -8.91 6.02 12.10
CA MET A 135 -8.50 4.87 12.89
C MET A 135 -8.97 5.00 14.35
N ASN A 136 -9.62 3.97 14.85
CA ASN A 136 -9.81 3.81 16.29
C ASN A 136 -8.55 3.19 16.89
N TYR A 137 -7.72 3.98 17.55
CA TYR A 137 -6.43 3.52 18.11
C TYR A 137 -6.57 2.58 19.31
N TYR A 138 -7.72 2.51 19.95
CA TYR A 138 -7.97 1.55 21.03
C TYR A 138 -8.19 0.13 20.53
N THR A 139 -8.64 -0.02 19.28
CA THR A 139 -8.95 -1.31 18.67
C THR A 139 -8.14 -1.60 17.41
N CYS A 140 -7.44 -0.61 16.87
CA CYS A 140 -6.80 -0.62 15.56
C CYS A 140 -7.77 -1.07 14.46
N ARG A 141 -8.90 -0.37 14.37
CA ARG A 141 -9.93 -0.62 13.36
C ARG A 141 -10.35 0.67 12.70
N ASN A 142 -10.53 0.60 11.43
CA ASN A 142 -11.18 1.58 10.57
C ASN A 142 -12.06 0.85 9.57
N ARG A 143 -12.78 1.57 8.75
CA ARG A 143 -13.62 1.02 7.68
C ARG A 143 -13.20 1.61 6.35
N CYS A 144 -13.08 0.75 5.34
CA CYS A 144 -13.00 1.17 3.95
C CYS A 144 -14.39 1.61 3.49
N ILE A 145 -14.50 2.84 2.96
CA ILE A 145 -15.74 3.42 2.49
C ILE A 145 -16.05 2.83 1.12
N GLY A 146 -17.31 2.45 0.88
CA GLY A 146 -17.80 1.93 -0.38
C GLY A 146 -17.39 0.50 -0.72
N GLN A 147 -16.57 -0.15 0.10
CA GLN A 147 -16.06 -1.50 -0.22
C GLN A 147 -17.19 -2.51 -0.42
N PHE A 148 -17.15 -3.23 -1.55
CA PHE A 148 -18.17 -4.19 -2.01
C PHE A 148 -19.52 -3.57 -2.40
N GLU A 149 -19.63 -2.25 -2.49
CA GLU A 149 -20.83 -1.58 -2.98
C GLU A 149 -20.79 -1.44 -4.49
N GLN A 150 -21.97 -1.51 -5.13
CA GLN A 150 -22.11 -1.12 -6.53
C GLN A 150 -21.92 0.38 -6.67
N ASP A 151 -21.03 0.82 -7.56
CA ASP A 151 -20.86 2.24 -7.88
C ASP A 151 -22.07 2.75 -8.68
N LYS A 152 -22.79 3.68 -8.08
CA LYS A 152 -23.92 4.41 -8.68
C LYS A 152 -23.67 5.91 -8.67
N GLY A 153 -22.41 6.33 -8.50
CA GLY A 153 -22.03 7.72 -8.33
C GLY A 153 -22.30 8.28 -6.92
N GLN A 154 -22.67 7.44 -5.95
CA GLN A 154 -23.03 7.87 -4.58
C GLN A 154 -21.87 8.55 -3.83
N TYR A 155 -20.63 8.36 -4.27
CA TYR A 155 -19.44 8.97 -3.69
C TYR A 155 -18.82 10.08 -4.55
N ASP A 156 -19.32 10.34 -5.76
CA ASP A 156 -18.66 11.25 -6.73
C ASP A 156 -18.50 12.68 -6.23
N ALA A 157 -19.41 13.14 -5.37
CA ALA A 157 -19.34 14.45 -4.72
C ALA A 157 -18.50 14.47 -3.42
N THR A 158 -17.90 13.33 -3.01
CA THR A 158 -17.21 13.20 -1.71
C THR A 158 -15.68 13.21 -1.84
N SER A 159 -15.13 13.72 -2.96
CA SER A 159 -13.69 13.97 -3.08
C SER A 159 -13.20 14.88 -1.96
N GLY A 160 -12.02 14.58 -1.40
CA GLY A 160 -11.42 15.36 -0.35
C GLY A 160 -10.71 14.51 0.71
N THR A 161 -10.69 14.99 1.94
CA THR A 161 -9.90 14.38 3.01
C THR A 161 -10.36 12.97 3.36
N THR A 162 -9.41 12.05 3.42
CA THR A 162 -9.57 10.68 3.91
C THR A 162 -8.57 10.37 5.02
N ALA A 163 -8.85 9.36 5.82
CA ALA A 163 -7.92 8.97 6.89
C ALA A 163 -6.64 8.32 6.34
N PHE A 164 -6.74 7.54 5.28
CA PHE A 164 -5.60 6.84 4.69
C PHE A 164 -5.76 6.74 3.18
N ALA A 165 -4.65 6.79 2.46
CA ALA A 165 -4.57 6.37 1.08
C ALA A 165 -4.59 4.84 0.98
N HIS A 166 -4.93 4.30 -0.19
CA HIS A 166 -4.93 2.87 -0.43
C HIS A 166 -3.59 2.43 -1.05
N GLY A 167 -2.98 1.38 -0.49
CA GLY A 167 -1.68 0.88 -0.94
C GLY A 167 -1.62 0.43 -2.40
N ALA A 168 -2.77 0.12 -3.04
CA ALA A 168 -2.79 -0.26 -4.45
C ALA A 168 -2.54 0.92 -5.39
N ALA A 169 -2.91 2.16 -5.00
CA ALA A 169 -2.71 3.34 -5.83
C ALA A 169 -2.71 4.62 -4.97
N MET A 170 -1.59 5.34 -4.95
CA MET A 170 -1.45 6.60 -4.23
C MET A 170 -0.41 7.50 -4.89
N MET A 171 -0.81 8.73 -5.22
CA MET A 171 0.12 9.74 -5.70
C MET A 171 0.58 10.62 -4.55
N VAL A 172 1.89 10.84 -4.44
CA VAL A 172 2.55 11.49 -3.30
C VAL A 172 3.35 12.69 -3.80
N ARG A 173 3.24 13.82 -3.11
CA ARG A 173 4.09 14.99 -3.34
C ARG A 173 5.52 14.69 -2.89
N SER A 174 6.48 14.68 -3.82
CA SER A 174 7.88 14.34 -3.55
C SER A 174 8.49 15.22 -2.44
N ALA A 175 8.25 16.53 -2.49
CA ALA A 175 8.75 17.48 -1.49
C ALA A 175 8.27 17.21 -0.07
N ALA A 176 7.08 16.59 0.11
CA ALA A 176 6.55 16.28 1.44
C ALA A 176 7.32 15.12 2.11
N ILE A 177 7.98 14.26 1.32
CA ILE A 177 8.79 13.15 1.84
C ILE A 177 9.96 13.64 2.68
N ALA A 178 10.50 14.83 2.38
CA ALA A 178 11.58 15.41 3.17
C ALA A 178 11.21 15.57 4.66
N LYS A 179 9.92 15.83 4.97
CA LYS A 179 9.42 15.95 6.35
C LYS A 179 8.92 14.63 6.93
N ALA A 180 8.21 13.83 6.14
CA ALA A 180 7.61 12.58 6.62
C ALA A 180 8.58 11.39 6.57
N GLY A 181 9.65 11.47 5.78
CA GLY A 181 10.55 10.37 5.48
C GLY A 181 9.95 9.35 4.51
N LEU A 182 10.74 8.36 4.15
CA LEU A 182 10.35 7.22 3.31
C LEU A 182 9.44 6.25 4.05
N MET A 183 8.81 5.29 3.37
CA MET A 183 8.05 4.22 4.01
C MET A 183 8.89 3.46 5.02
N ALA A 184 8.30 3.02 6.12
CA ALA A 184 8.97 2.23 7.16
C ALA A 184 9.15 0.79 6.70
N GLU A 185 10.37 0.43 6.27
CA GLU A 185 10.68 -0.87 5.66
C GLU A 185 10.51 -2.06 6.60
N ASN A 186 10.54 -1.81 7.90
CA ASN A 186 10.35 -2.85 8.90
C ASN A 186 8.90 -3.36 9.02
N PHE A 187 7.93 -2.73 8.39
CA PHE A 187 6.61 -3.32 8.19
C PHE A 187 6.66 -4.50 7.22
N PHE A 188 7.49 -4.42 6.22
CA PHE A 188 7.67 -5.39 5.15
C PHE A 188 6.43 -5.50 4.23
N LEU A 189 5.24 -5.78 4.79
CA LEU A 189 3.99 -5.97 4.08
C LEU A 189 2.79 -5.67 5.00
N TYR A 190 1.87 -4.82 4.58
CA TYR A 190 0.68 -4.30 5.29
C TYR A 190 0.99 -3.30 6.41
N TYR A 191 0.18 -2.25 6.51
CA TYR A 191 0.24 -1.12 7.44
C TYR A 191 1.33 -0.08 7.17
N GLU A 192 2.28 -0.32 6.27
CA GLU A 192 3.32 0.65 5.92
C GLU A 192 2.74 1.93 5.32
N GLU A 193 1.73 1.81 4.44
CA GLU A 193 1.02 2.95 3.86
C GLU A 193 0.23 3.72 4.91
N MET A 194 -0.36 3.03 5.86
CA MET A 194 -1.10 3.65 6.97
C MET A 194 -0.15 4.40 7.91
N ASP A 195 1.00 3.81 8.28
CA ASP A 195 2.05 4.47 9.05
C ASP A 195 2.59 5.70 8.31
N TRP A 196 2.72 5.61 7.00
CA TRP A 196 3.21 6.72 6.18
C TRP A 196 2.20 7.88 6.15
N CYS A 197 0.90 7.59 5.99
CA CYS A 197 -0.18 8.58 6.12
C CYS A 197 -0.16 9.28 7.48
N GLU A 198 0.07 8.53 8.59
CA GLU A 198 0.19 9.12 9.93
C GLU A 198 1.38 10.08 10.04
N ARG A 199 2.51 9.73 9.42
CA ARG A 199 3.69 10.60 9.42
C ARG A 199 3.48 11.85 8.59
N PHE A 200 2.79 11.78 7.45
CA PHE A 200 2.40 12.97 6.67
C PHE A 200 1.45 13.87 7.47
N ARG A 201 0.45 13.31 8.16
CA ARG A 201 -0.44 14.11 9.03
C ARG A 201 0.31 14.79 10.17
N LYS A 202 1.22 14.08 10.84
CA LYS A 202 2.10 14.65 11.88
C LYS A 202 3.01 15.75 11.34
N ALA A 203 3.34 15.70 10.06
CA ALA A 203 4.11 16.75 9.36
C ALA A 203 3.23 17.93 8.88
N GLY A 204 1.92 17.90 9.16
CA GLY A 204 0.97 18.97 8.86
C GLY A 204 0.30 18.88 7.48
N TYR A 205 0.37 17.73 6.81
CA TYR A 205 -0.25 17.51 5.50
C TYR A 205 -1.58 16.77 5.60
N ALA A 206 -2.46 17.03 4.63
CA ALA A 206 -3.68 16.26 4.39
C ALA A 206 -3.39 15.02 3.53
N ILE A 207 -4.27 14.02 3.66
CA ILE A 207 -4.40 12.86 2.78
C ILE A 207 -5.78 12.94 2.15
N GLU A 208 -5.88 12.77 0.83
CA GLU A 208 -7.13 12.92 0.09
C GLU A 208 -7.45 11.70 -0.77
N VAL A 209 -8.71 11.62 -1.17
CA VAL A 209 -9.21 10.73 -2.22
C VAL A 209 -9.90 11.58 -3.29
N ASN A 210 -9.66 11.28 -4.57
CA ASN A 210 -10.36 11.91 -5.68
C ASN A 210 -11.27 10.88 -6.37
N MET A 211 -12.58 11.12 -6.33
CA MET A 211 -13.59 10.20 -6.87
C MET A 211 -13.72 10.26 -8.39
N GLN A 212 -13.16 11.29 -9.05
CA GLN A 212 -13.15 11.41 -10.52
C GLN A 212 -11.96 10.66 -11.13
N ALA A 213 -10.93 10.36 -10.34
CA ALA A 213 -9.84 9.47 -10.73
C ALA A 213 -10.22 8.02 -10.45
N LEU A 214 -10.13 7.15 -11.44
CA LEU A 214 -10.50 5.74 -11.31
C LEU A 214 -9.33 4.84 -11.71
N ILE A 215 -9.12 3.75 -10.95
CA ILE A 215 -8.21 2.67 -11.31
C ILE A 215 -8.86 1.32 -10.98
N TYR A 216 -8.56 0.29 -11.77
CA TYR A 216 -8.96 -1.08 -11.47
C TYR A 216 -7.85 -1.85 -10.77
N HIS A 217 -8.21 -2.75 -9.84
CA HIS A 217 -7.25 -3.55 -9.08
C HIS A 217 -7.65 -5.02 -9.07
N LYS A 218 -6.72 -5.89 -9.48
CA LYS A 218 -6.97 -7.34 -9.66
C LYS A 218 -6.96 -8.13 -8.36
N GLU A 219 -6.49 -7.54 -7.29
CA GLU A 219 -6.37 -8.02 -5.89
C GLU A 219 -5.79 -9.43 -5.69
N SER A 220 -4.82 -9.54 -4.80
CA SER A 220 -4.32 -10.81 -4.23
C SER A 220 -3.66 -11.80 -5.21
N VAL A 221 -3.09 -11.33 -6.32
CA VAL A 221 -2.33 -12.21 -7.23
C VAL A 221 -1.03 -12.71 -6.58
N SER A 222 -0.39 -11.90 -5.71
CA SER A 222 0.95 -12.19 -5.16
C SER A 222 0.98 -13.02 -3.87
N VAL A 223 0.03 -12.81 -2.93
CA VAL A 223 0.16 -13.33 -1.55
C VAL A 223 -0.81 -14.47 -1.25
N GLY A 224 -1.85 -14.63 -2.08
CA GLY A 224 -2.94 -15.59 -1.84
C GLY A 224 -3.88 -15.14 -0.72
N ARG A 225 -5.15 -15.57 -0.79
CA ARG A 225 -6.22 -15.13 0.14
C ARG A 225 -6.00 -15.57 1.59
N SER A 226 -5.28 -16.67 1.84
CA SER A 226 -5.05 -17.21 3.18
C SER A 226 -3.66 -17.86 3.26
N SER A 227 -2.66 -17.09 3.74
CA SER A 227 -1.29 -17.58 3.92
C SER A 227 -0.77 -17.28 5.32
N LEU A 228 0.14 -18.12 5.83
CA LEU A 228 0.80 -17.90 7.12
C LEU A 228 1.58 -16.60 7.15
N LEU A 229 2.16 -16.19 6.00
CA LEU A 229 2.88 -14.92 5.84
C LEU A 229 1.92 -13.74 6.04
N LYS A 230 0.77 -13.75 5.35
CA LYS A 230 -0.27 -12.71 5.50
C LYS A 230 -0.72 -12.59 6.94
N GLU A 231 -1.06 -13.74 7.56
CA GLU A 231 -1.54 -13.80 8.95
C GLU A 231 -0.50 -13.25 9.94
N TYR A 232 0.78 -13.61 9.77
CA TYR A 232 1.87 -13.09 10.58
C TYR A 232 1.97 -11.57 10.49
N PHE A 233 2.14 -11.03 9.27
CA PHE A 233 2.34 -9.59 9.10
C PHE A 233 1.10 -8.77 9.46
N MET A 234 -0.09 -9.23 9.16
CA MET A 234 -1.34 -8.55 9.55
C MET A 234 -1.44 -8.38 11.07
N ASN A 235 -1.15 -9.43 11.86
CA ASN A 235 -1.20 -9.32 13.32
C ASN A 235 0.00 -8.57 13.90
N ARG A 236 1.20 -8.86 13.42
CA ARG A 236 2.43 -8.21 13.88
C ARG A 236 2.38 -6.70 13.61
N ASN A 237 2.02 -6.31 12.41
CA ASN A 237 2.02 -4.92 11.98
C ASN A 237 0.85 -4.12 12.57
N ARG A 238 -0.28 -4.76 12.81
CA ARG A 238 -1.37 -4.15 13.57
C ARG A 238 -0.92 -3.69 14.96
N ILE A 239 -0.17 -4.54 15.67
CA ILE A 239 0.38 -4.19 16.98
C ILE A 239 1.47 -3.12 16.82
N LEU A 240 2.39 -3.30 15.86
CA LEU A 240 3.46 -2.35 15.58
C LEU A 240 2.93 -0.95 15.23
N PHE A 241 1.88 -0.88 14.41
CA PHE A 241 1.24 0.39 14.04
C PHE A 241 0.74 1.16 15.26
N ILE A 242 0.06 0.48 16.21
CA ILE A 242 -0.39 1.12 17.45
C ILE A 242 0.79 1.50 18.35
N ARG A 243 1.85 0.68 18.42
CA ARG A 243 3.06 1.01 19.15
C ARG A 243 3.78 2.25 18.62
N ARG A 244 3.72 2.50 17.30
CA ARG A 244 4.36 3.66 16.66
C ARG A 244 3.49 4.92 16.75
N ASN A 245 2.19 4.77 16.61
CA ASN A 245 1.30 5.89 16.33
C ASN A 245 0.32 6.23 17.47
N GLY A 246 0.02 5.28 18.36
CA GLY A 246 -0.89 5.50 19.50
C GLY A 246 -0.22 6.19 20.69
N SER A 247 -1.01 6.89 21.52
CA SER A 247 -0.61 7.38 22.85
C SER A 247 -0.38 6.23 23.82
N LEU A 248 0.22 6.50 24.97
CA LEU A 248 0.46 5.47 26.01
C LEU A 248 -0.85 4.79 26.45
N LEU A 249 -1.90 5.57 26.67
CA LEU A 249 -3.23 5.04 27.04
C LEU A 249 -3.81 4.17 25.91
N GLN A 250 -3.73 4.63 24.66
CA GLN A 250 -4.22 3.88 23.52
C GLN A 250 -3.47 2.54 23.35
N ARG A 251 -2.14 2.54 23.53
CA ARG A 251 -1.32 1.32 23.49
C ARG A 251 -1.72 0.35 24.60
N PHE A 252 -1.92 0.84 25.82
CA PHE A 252 -2.32 0.01 26.95
C PHE A 252 -3.70 -0.63 26.74
N VAL A 253 -4.71 0.16 26.39
CA VAL A 253 -6.07 -0.33 26.13
C VAL A 253 -6.08 -1.28 24.92
N PHE A 254 -5.35 -0.96 23.86
CA PHE A 254 -5.23 -1.83 22.69
C PHE A 254 -4.62 -3.20 23.05
N TRP A 255 -3.59 -3.25 23.89
CA TRP A 255 -3.00 -4.53 24.33
C TRP A 255 -4.02 -5.39 25.09
N ILE A 256 -4.78 -4.81 26.01
CA ILE A 256 -5.87 -5.51 26.71
C ILE A 256 -6.89 -6.04 25.70
N TYR A 257 -7.38 -5.19 24.82
CA TYR A 257 -8.33 -5.57 23.79
C TYR A 257 -7.77 -6.66 22.87
N PHE A 258 -6.52 -6.54 22.43
CA PHE A 258 -5.91 -7.51 21.54
C PHE A 258 -5.78 -8.89 22.19
N LEU A 259 -5.29 -8.94 23.42
CA LEU A 259 -5.05 -10.21 24.14
C LEU A 259 -6.34 -10.89 24.63
N LEU A 260 -7.33 -10.11 25.08
CA LEU A 260 -8.56 -10.66 25.64
C LEU A 260 -9.68 -10.87 24.62
N VAL A 261 -9.67 -10.16 23.48
CA VAL A 261 -10.73 -10.24 22.48
C VAL A 261 -10.20 -10.77 21.14
N VAL A 262 -9.17 -10.13 20.56
CA VAL A 262 -8.73 -10.45 19.20
C VAL A 262 -8.03 -11.79 19.14
N ALA A 263 -7.06 -12.02 19.98
CA ALA A 263 -6.27 -13.27 19.97
C ALA A 263 -7.12 -14.51 20.26
N PRO A 264 -7.98 -14.55 21.31
CA PRO A 264 -8.86 -15.69 21.56
C PRO A 264 -9.84 -15.96 20.41
N ARG A 265 -10.47 -14.89 19.87
CA ARG A 265 -11.38 -15.00 18.71
C ARG A 265 -10.66 -15.59 17.50
N ASN A 266 -9.46 -15.13 17.19
CA ASN A 266 -8.68 -15.63 16.05
C ASN A 266 -8.28 -17.10 16.27
N ILE A 267 -7.81 -17.47 17.47
CA ILE A 267 -7.46 -18.87 17.79
C ILE A 267 -8.68 -19.79 17.63
N LEU A 268 -9.86 -19.36 18.13
CA LEU A 268 -11.09 -20.13 17.98
C LEU A 268 -11.46 -20.28 16.50
N PHE A 269 -11.36 -19.23 15.71
CA PHE A 269 -11.59 -19.25 14.27
C PHE A 269 -10.64 -20.22 13.56
N TYR A 270 -9.32 -20.15 13.83
CA TYR A 270 -8.32 -21.05 13.22
C TYR A 270 -8.58 -22.51 13.55
N ARG A 271 -9.02 -22.82 14.79
CA ARG A 271 -9.39 -24.18 15.20
C ARG A 271 -10.62 -24.68 14.44
N ARG A 272 -11.69 -23.86 14.37
CA ARG A 272 -12.92 -24.19 13.65
C ARG A 272 -12.69 -24.38 12.14
N SER A 273 -11.89 -23.50 11.54
CA SER A 273 -11.55 -23.53 10.11
C SER A 273 -10.41 -24.50 9.78
N ARG A 274 -9.92 -25.28 10.75
CA ARG A 274 -8.79 -26.22 10.60
C ARG A 274 -7.53 -25.63 9.98
N GLN A 275 -7.26 -24.35 10.23
CA GLN A 275 -6.10 -23.63 9.69
C GLN A 275 -4.84 -23.95 10.52
N LYS A 276 -4.09 -24.97 10.08
CA LYS A 276 -2.87 -25.42 10.76
C LYS A 276 -1.78 -24.33 10.74
N GLY A 277 -1.09 -24.11 11.87
CA GLY A 277 0.01 -23.16 11.99
C GLY A 277 -0.39 -21.69 12.24
N PHE A 278 -1.64 -21.30 12.02
CA PHE A 278 -2.10 -19.90 12.17
C PHE A 278 -2.01 -19.40 13.61
N ALA A 279 -2.39 -20.21 14.59
CA ALA A 279 -2.22 -19.88 16.01
C ALA A 279 -0.74 -19.67 16.38
N THR A 280 0.15 -20.49 15.82
CA THR A 280 1.59 -20.38 16.05
C THR A 280 2.14 -19.06 15.49
N VAL A 281 1.73 -18.65 14.29
CA VAL A 281 2.21 -17.36 13.71
C VAL A 281 1.60 -16.16 14.42
N LEU A 282 0.37 -16.26 14.96
CA LEU A 282 -0.19 -15.23 15.83
C LEU A 282 0.67 -15.02 17.09
N TRP A 283 1.05 -16.11 17.77
CA TRP A 283 1.94 -16.02 18.93
C TRP A 283 3.34 -15.51 18.59
N LYS A 284 3.90 -15.88 17.43
CA LYS A 284 5.15 -15.29 16.91
C LYS A 284 5.02 -13.78 16.70
N ALA A 285 3.91 -13.32 16.15
CA ALA A 285 3.63 -11.90 15.93
C ALA A 285 3.53 -11.10 17.24
N ILE A 286 2.85 -11.66 18.26
CA ILE A 286 2.76 -11.09 19.60
C ILE A 286 4.15 -11.04 20.25
N ARG A 287 4.87 -12.17 20.26
CA ARG A 287 6.22 -12.27 20.86
C ARG A 287 7.17 -11.25 20.23
N TRP A 288 7.17 -11.13 18.89
CA TRP A 288 8.00 -10.14 18.20
C TRP A 288 7.76 -8.73 18.75
N ASN A 289 6.51 -8.34 18.93
CA ASN A 289 6.15 -7.02 19.43
C ASN A 289 6.53 -6.79 20.91
N ILE A 290 6.73 -7.85 21.69
CA ILE A 290 7.22 -7.76 23.07
C ILE A 290 8.74 -7.67 23.11
N THR A 291 9.44 -8.40 22.21
CA THR A 291 10.91 -8.58 22.29
C THR A 291 11.70 -7.61 21.41
N HIS A 292 11.05 -6.90 20.46
CA HIS A 292 11.71 -6.01 19.51
C HIS A 292 11.27 -4.56 19.69
N THR A 293 12.17 -3.64 19.38
CA THR A 293 11.88 -2.20 19.32
C THR A 293 10.99 -1.89 18.08
N VAL A 294 10.35 -0.73 18.07
CA VAL A 294 9.52 -0.29 16.95
C VAL A 294 10.31 -0.02 15.67
N ASP A 295 11.63 0.15 15.78
CA ASP A 295 12.52 0.43 14.65
C ASP A 295 13.43 -0.77 14.30
N SER A 296 13.14 -1.96 14.87
CA SER A 296 13.92 -3.18 14.57
C SER A 296 13.89 -3.49 13.08
N LYS A 297 15.05 -3.77 12.51
CA LYS A 297 15.19 -4.23 11.10
C LYS A 297 14.89 -5.71 10.93
N ASP A 298 14.84 -6.48 12.01
CA ASP A 298 14.40 -7.87 11.97
C ASP A 298 12.88 -7.91 11.82
N THR A 299 12.40 -8.52 10.74
CA THR A 299 10.96 -8.68 10.50
C THR A 299 10.35 -9.83 11.31
N GLY A 300 11.16 -10.70 11.91
CA GLY A 300 10.73 -11.91 12.62
C GLY A 300 10.16 -13.00 11.71
N TRP A 301 10.29 -12.83 10.40
CA TRP A 301 9.89 -13.80 9.38
C TRP A 301 11.07 -14.15 8.47
N PRO A 302 11.30 -15.43 8.18
CA PRO A 302 12.36 -15.81 7.25
C PRO A 302 12.00 -15.33 5.83
N VAL A 303 12.53 -14.20 5.46
CA VAL A 303 12.50 -13.73 4.06
C VAL A 303 13.57 -14.54 3.32
N LYS A 304 13.21 -15.26 2.26
CA LYS A 304 14.20 -15.89 1.40
C LYS A 304 15.09 -14.78 0.84
N ARG A 305 16.32 -14.77 1.32
CA ARG A 305 17.41 -13.93 0.78
C ARG A 305 17.91 -14.48 -0.53
#